data_e8f4effafd5c31a3309246c43542a125
#
_entry.id   e8f4effafd5c31a3309246c43542a125
#
_cell.length_a   1.000
_cell.length_b   1.000
_cell.length_c   1.000
_cell.angle_alpha   90.00
_cell.angle_beta   90.00
_cell.angle_gamma   90.00
#
_symmetry.space_group_name_H-M   'P 1'
#
loop_
_entity.id
_entity.type
_entity.pdbx_description
1 polymer ?
#
loop_
_entity_poly.entity_id
_entity_poly.type
_entity_poly.pdbx_seq_one_letter_code
_entity_poly.pdbx_strand_id
1 'polypeptide(L)'
;MDLKEIALHLQDFRNVYVTGNPAMLRSRTDFLDIFSAYGLAADMSVSKRTGLLIVCSDPMQKKIDRAAALNIPIISEQQWFELMPELEALGMWNGKPIPFADDNGIYRFDVGGVG
;
A
#
# COMPACT_ATOMS: atom_id res chain seq x y z
N MET A 1 6.95 -8.80 -11.00
CA MET A 1 7.86 -8.47 -9.87
C MET A 1 7.44 -9.25 -8.64
N ASP A 2 8.41 -9.77 -7.89
CA ASP A 2 8.10 -10.29 -6.56
C ASP A 2 8.03 -9.12 -5.55
N LEU A 3 7.64 -9.41 -4.31
CA LEU A 3 7.44 -8.37 -3.31
C LEU A 3 8.72 -7.60 -2.98
N LYS A 4 9.86 -8.27 -2.98
CA LYS A 4 11.14 -7.60 -2.73
C LYS A 4 11.49 -6.62 -3.84
N GLU A 5 11.24 -7.00 -5.08
CA GLU A 5 11.47 -6.13 -6.23
C GLU A 5 10.52 -4.93 -6.20
N ILE A 6 9.27 -5.15 -5.81
CA ILE A 6 8.29 -4.06 -5.65
C ILE A 6 8.76 -3.09 -4.56
N ALA A 7 9.24 -3.60 -3.43
CA ALA A 7 9.75 -2.75 -2.35
C ALA A 7 10.91 -1.88 -2.82
N LEU A 8 11.86 -2.46 -3.56
CA LEU A 8 12.97 -1.69 -4.13
C LEU A 8 12.48 -0.64 -5.12
N HIS A 9 11.50 -0.99 -5.95
CA HIS A 9 10.91 -0.09 -6.92
C HIS A 9 10.25 1.12 -6.23
N LEU A 10 9.60 0.90 -5.09
CA LEU A 10 8.93 1.95 -4.34
C LEU A 10 9.90 2.94 -3.69
N GLN A 11 11.17 2.62 -3.56
CA GLN A 11 12.16 3.60 -3.11
C GLN A 11 12.30 4.75 -4.10
N ASP A 12 12.13 4.46 -5.39
CA ASP A 12 12.28 5.44 -6.46
C ASP A 12 10.94 5.99 -6.94
N PHE A 13 9.88 5.19 -6.87
CA PHE A 13 8.53 5.55 -7.35
C PHE A 13 7.56 5.46 -6.16
N ARG A 14 7.43 6.55 -5.43
CA ARG A 14 6.77 6.55 -4.11
C ARG A 14 5.27 6.84 -4.14
N ASN A 15 4.68 6.95 -5.32
CA ASN A 15 3.25 7.19 -5.45
C ASN A 15 2.50 5.87 -5.58
N VAL A 16 1.45 5.71 -4.77
CA VAL A 16 0.65 4.49 -4.72
C VAL A 16 -0.81 4.83 -4.96
N TYR A 17 -1.48 4.10 -5.82
CA TYR A 17 -2.91 4.27 -6.06
C TYR A 17 -3.67 3.06 -5.50
N VAL A 18 -4.77 3.33 -4.79
CA VAL A 18 -5.65 2.29 -4.25
C VAL A 18 -6.98 2.37 -4.99
N THR A 19 -7.42 1.26 -5.58
CA THR A 19 -8.73 1.18 -6.19
C THR A 19 -9.60 0.15 -5.46
N GLY A 20 -10.86 0.49 -5.24
CA GLY A 20 -11.81 -0.36 -4.54
C GLY A 20 -11.90 -0.07 -3.06
N ASN A 21 -12.60 -0.93 -2.34
CA ASN A 21 -12.88 -0.78 -0.91
C ASN A 21 -12.04 -1.75 -0.09
N PRO A 22 -11.23 -1.26 0.87
CA PRO A 22 -10.42 -2.15 1.71
C PRO A 22 -11.30 -3.07 2.55
N ALA A 23 -10.86 -4.31 2.71
CA ALA A 23 -11.50 -5.29 3.57
C ALA A 23 -10.80 -5.40 4.94
N MET A 24 -9.49 -5.11 4.98
CA MET A 24 -8.67 -5.23 6.19
C MET A 24 -8.53 -3.91 6.95
N LEU A 25 -9.01 -2.81 6.39
CA LEU A 25 -8.97 -1.48 6.98
C LEU A 25 -10.38 -0.91 7.02
N ARG A 26 -10.62 0.08 7.88
CA ARG A 26 -11.95 0.71 7.99
C ARG A 26 -12.31 1.51 6.74
N SER A 27 -11.31 2.12 6.13
CA SER A 27 -11.53 2.97 4.96
C SER A 27 -10.24 3.13 4.17
N ARG A 28 -10.37 3.70 2.97
CA ARG A 28 -9.22 4.05 2.15
C ARG A 28 -8.33 5.09 2.83
N THR A 29 -8.88 5.88 3.74
CA THR A 29 -8.12 6.89 4.49
C THR A 29 -7.04 6.25 5.34
N ASP A 30 -7.26 5.05 5.88
CA ASP A 30 -6.25 4.36 6.67
C ASP A 30 -5.00 4.05 5.83
N PHE A 31 -5.15 3.84 4.53
CA PHE A 31 -4.00 3.68 3.64
C PHE A 31 -3.13 4.94 3.61
N LEU A 32 -3.73 6.12 3.72
CA LEU A 32 -2.97 7.37 3.73
C LEU A 32 -2.00 7.40 4.91
N ASP A 33 -2.47 6.97 6.08
CA ASP A 33 -1.62 6.90 7.27
C ASP A 33 -0.51 5.86 7.11
N ILE A 34 -0.84 4.72 6.52
CA ILE A 34 0.15 3.67 6.25
C ILE A 34 1.21 4.17 5.27
N PHE A 35 0.80 4.78 4.17
CA PHE A 35 1.75 5.31 3.19
C PHE A 35 2.66 6.37 3.82
N SER A 36 2.08 7.26 4.61
CA SER A 36 2.86 8.28 5.32
C SER A 36 3.94 7.65 6.21
N ALA A 37 3.63 6.52 6.86
CA ALA A 37 4.58 5.82 7.71
C ALA A 37 5.76 5.25 6.94
N TYR A 38 5.60 4.98 5.64
CA TYR A 38 6.66 4.44 4.80
C TYR A 38 7.25 5.47 3.83
N GLY A 39 6.89 6.74 3.99
CA GLY A 39 7.38 7.79 3.09
C GLY A 39 6.80 7.70 1.68
N LEU A 40 5.62 7.10 1.55
CA LEU A 40 4.89 6.98 0.29
C LEU A 40 3.79 8.03 0.23
N ALA A 41 3.28 8.29 -0.97
CA ALA A 41 2.19 9.23 -1.18
C ALA A 41 1.06 8.57 -1.96
N ALA A 42 -0.18 8.90 -1.59
CA ALA A 42 -1.35 8.44 -2.33
C ALA A 42 -1.50 9.24 -3.61
N ASP A 43 -1.64 8.54 -4.74
CA ASP A 43 -1.87 9.18 -6.03
C ASP A 43 -3.37 9.47 -6.21
N MET A 44 -3.68 10.51 -6.95
CA MET A 44 -5.07 10.85 -7.30
C MET A 44 -5.49 10.25 -8.63
N SER A 45 -4.55 9.75 -9.41
CA SER A 45 -4.81 9.08 -10.68
C SER A 45 -3.65 8.14 -10.99
N VAL A 46 -3.91 7.16 -11.86
CA VAL A 46 -2.85 6.25 -12.32
C VAL A 46 -2.11 6.94 -13.48
N SER A 47 -0.82 7.15 -13.30
CA SER A 47 0.03 7.82 -14.29
C SER A 47 1.40 7.16 -14.34
N LYS A 48 2.27 7.66 -15.21
CA LYS A 48 3.64 7.16 -15.33
C LYS A 48 4.44 7.29 -14.03
N ARG A 49 4.02 8.16 -13.10
CA ARG A 49 4.68 8.36 -11.82
C ARG A 49 4.18 7.41 -10.75
N THR A 50 3.08 6.71 -11.00
CA THR A 50 2.54 5.75 -10.05
C THR A 50 3.49 4.56 -9.94
N GLY A 51 3.90 4.24 -8.73
CA GLY A 51 4.82 3.12 -8.48
C GLY A 51 4.12 1.81 -8.20
N LEU A 52 2.87 1.86 -7.77
CA LEU A 52 2.13 0.66 -7.35
C LEU A 52 0.63 0.91 -7.42
N LEU A 53 -0.12 -0.09 -7.87
CA LEU A 53 -1.58 -0.13 -7.78
C LEU A 53 -1.98 -1.22 -6.79
N ILE A 54 -2.77 -0.86 -5.78
CA ILE A 54 -3.36 -1.81 -4.83
C ILE A 54 -4.82 -2.01 -5.19
N VAL A 55 -5.22 -3.27 -5.39
CA VAL A 55 -6.58 -3.63 -5.78
C VAL A 55 -7.31 -4.21 -4.57
N CYS A 56 -8.38 -3.53 -4.17
CA CYS A 56 -9.27 -3.94 -3.09
C CYS A 56 -10.59 -4.44 -3.68
N SER A 57 -11.63 -4.62 -2.85
CA SER A 57 -12.93 -5.11 -3.31
C SER A 57 -13.62 -4.08 -4.22
N ASP A 58 -14.32 -4.56 -5.25
CA ASP A 58 -15.04 -3.72 -6.22
C ASP A 58 -14.12 -2.65 -6.85
N PRO A 59 -13.00 -3.07 -7.44
CA PRO A 59 -12.07 -2.12 -8.03
C PRO A 59 -12.61 -1.53 -9.33
N MET A 60 -12.06 -0.37 -9.70
CA MET A 60 -12.34 0.22 -11.00
C MET A 60 -11.47 -0.43 -12.07
N GLN A 61 -12.10 -1.17 -12.99
CA GLN A 61 -11.37 -1.90 -14.03
C GLN A 61 -10.50 -0.97 -14.88
N LYS A 62 -10.97 0.25 -15.14
CA LYS A 62 -10.19 1.25 -15.90
C LYS A 62 -8.83 1.52 -15.27
N LYS A 63 -8.75 1.53 -13.95
CA LYS A 63 -7.50 1.79 -13.23
C LYS A 63 -6.54 0.62 -13.37
N ILE A 64 -7.08 -0.60 -13.31
CA ILE A 64 -6.30 -1.83 -13.49
C ILE A 64 -5.74 -1.86 -14.91
N ASP A 65 -6.58 -1.59 -15.92
CA ASP A 65 -6.17 -1.60 -17.32
C ASP A 65 -5.09 -0.55 -17.59
N ARG A 66 -5.23 0.63 -17.01
CA ARG A 66 -4.24 1.70 -17.20
C ARG A 66 -2.90 1.33 -16.55
N ALA A 67 -2.94 0.77 -15.34
CA ALA A 67 -1.71 0.34 -14.67
C ALA A 67 -1.00 -0.75 -15.47
N ALA A 68 -1.76 -1.72 -16.00
CA ALA A 68 -1.20 -2.76 -16.85
C ALA A 68 -0.56 -2.16 -18.11
N ALA A 69 -1.22 -1.20 -18.76
CA ALA A 69 -0.70 -0.55 -19.95
C ALA A 69 0.59 0.23 -19.67
N LEU A 70 0.76 0.74 -18.46
CA LEU A 70 1.94 1.50 -18.05
C LEU A 70 3.00 0.62 -17.37
N ASN A 71 2.78 -0.69 -17.31
CA ASN A 71 3.68 -1.64 -16.66
C ASN A 71 3.90 -1.35 -15.16
N ILE A 72 2.87 -0.81 -14.50
CA ILE A 72 2.90 -0.54 -13.07
C ILE A 72 2.60 -1.85 -12.33
N PRO A 73 3.35 -2.20 -11.27
CA PRO A 73 3.05 -3.38 -10.47
C PRO A 73 1.64 -3.30 -9.88
N ILE A 74 0.92 -4.41 -9.93
CA ILE A 74 -0.45 -4.51 -9.42
C ILE A 74 -0.47 -5.60 -8.36
N ILE A 75 -0.94 -5.26 -7.15
CA ILE A 75 -1.03 -6.23 -6.06
C ILE A 75 -2.41 -6.15 -5.40
N SER A 76 -2.75 -7.20 -4.67
CA SER A 76 -3.97 -7.21 -3.85
C SER A 76 -3.74 -6.50 -2.52
N GLU A 77 -4.83 -6.23 -1.81
CA GLU A 77 -4.75 -5.69 -0.47
C GLU A 77 -3.95 -6.60 0.47
N GLN A 78 -4.17 -7.91 0.41
CA GLN A 78 -3.42 -8.85 1.22
C GLN A 78 -1.93 -8.80 0.90
N GLN A 79 -1.57 -8.74 -0.37
CA GLN A 79 -0.17 -8.63 -0.77
C GLN A 79 0.46 -7.34 -0.28
N TRP A 80 -0.30 -6.28 -0.14
CA TRP A 80 0.22 -5.04 0.46
C TRP A 80 0.72 -5.29 1.88
N PHE A 81 -0.06 -6.02 2.69
CA PHE A 81 0.37 -6.33 4.07
C PHE A 81 1.56 -7.27 4.11
N GLU A 82 1.72 -8.12 3.10
CA GLU A 82 2.93 -8.95 2.96
C GLU A 82 4.12 -8.13 2.48
N LEU A 83 3.88 -7.03 1.78
CA LEU A 83 4.93 -6.12 1.30
C LEU A 83 5.50 -5.26 2.43
N MET A 84 4.69 -4.90 3.43
CA MET A 84 5.12 -4.01 4.51
C MET A 84 6.41 -4.45 5.20
N PRO A 85 6.59 -5.73 5.58
CA PRO A 85 7.87 -6.17 6.15
C PRO A 85 9.06 -5.95 5.22
N GLU A 86 8.87 -6.05 3.92
CA GLU A 86 9.94 -5.79 2.95
C GLU A 86 10.33 -4.32 2.92
N LEU A 87 9.34 -3.42 3.06
CA LEU A 87 9.60 -1.98 3.16
C LEU A 87 10.36 -1.65 4.46
N GLU A 88 9.98 -2.29 5.55
CA GLU A 88 10.67 -2.13 6.84
C GLU A 88 12.12 -2.61 6.75
N ALA A 89 12.35 -3.73 6.07
CA ALA A 89 13.69 -4.27 5.87
C ALA A 89 14.59 -3.29 5.11
N LEU A 90 14.01 -2.43 4.27
CA LEU A 90 14.74 -1.39 3.55
C LEU A 90 14.88 -0.09 4.35
N GLY A 91 14.40 -0.07 5.59
CA GLY A 91 14.48 1.13 6.44
C GLY A 91 13.51 2.23 6.06
N MET A 92 12.44 1.90 5.34
CA MET A 92 11.49 2.93 4.88
C MET A 92 10.50 3.36 5.95
N TRP A 93 10.27 2.53 6.97
CA TRP A 93 9.37 2.91 8.05
C TRP A 93 9.99 4.02 8.90
N ASN A 94 9.22 5.09 9.12
CA ASN A 94 9.72 6.29 9.79
C ASN A 94 9.31 6.38 11.27
N GLY A 95 8.73 5.31 11.83
CA GLY A 95 8.32 5.26 13.24
C GLY A 95 6.90 5.70 13.51
N LYS A 96 6.18 6.17 12.50
CA LYS A 96 4.77 6.54 12.69
C LYS A 96 3.91 5.30 12.92
N PRO A 97 2.85 5.40 13.75
CA PRO A 97 1.93 4.28 13.94
C PRO A 97 1.30 3.83 12.63
N ILE A 98 1.11 2.52 12.51
CA ILE A 98 0.50 1.91 11.33
C ILE A 98 -0.84 1.32 11.73
N PRO A 99 -1.98 1.85 11.22
CA PRO A 99 -3.28 1.30 11.52
C PRO A 99 -3.54 0.03 10.72
N PHE A 100 -4.03 -1.02 11.36
CA PHE A 100 -4.60 -2.17 10.68
C PHE A 100 -5.58 -2.90 11.59
N ALA A 101 -6.51 -3.63 10.96
CA ALA A 101 -7.52 -4.36 11.69
C ALA A 101 -6.92 -5.64 12.28
N ASP A 102 -7.26 -5.96 13.53
CA ASP A 102 -6.94 -7.24 14.11
C ASP A 102 -8.01 -8.28 13.73
N ASP A 103 -7.90 -9.49 14.28
CA ASP A 103 -8.80 -10.60 13.96
C ASP A 103 -10.26 -10.33 14.31
N ASN A 104 -10.53 -9.35 15.17
CA ASN A 104 -11.87 -8.97 15.57
C ASN A 104 -12.37 -7.73 14.81
N GLY A 105 -11.61 -7.25 13.84
CA GLY A 105 -11.94 -6.05 13.10
C GLY A 105 -11.65 -4.77 13.87
N ILE A 106 -10.90 -4.84 14.96
CA ILE A 106 -10.53 -3.70 15.77
C ILE A 106 -9.19 -3.16 15.29
N TYR A 107 -9.12 -1.85 15.05
CA TYR A 107 -7.89 -1.21 14.64
C TYR A 107 -6.92 -1.09 15.79
N ARG A 108 -5.67 -1.35 15.50
CA ARG A 108 -4.57 -1.16 16.42
C ARG A 108 -3.40 -0.55 15.68
N PHE A 109 -2.45 -0.03 16.42
CA PHE A 109 -1.23 0.52 15.86
C PHE A 109 -0.07 -0.39 16.24
N ASP A 110 0.72 -0.76 15.23
CA ASP A 110 1.96 -1.47 15.46
C ASP A 110 3.07 -0.43 15.62
N VAL A 111 3.38 -0.12 16.86
CA VAL A 111 4.34 0.95 17.19
C VAL A 111 5.60 0.38 17.81
N GLY A 112 6.14 -0.65 17.20
CA GLY A 112 7.47 -1.13 17.56
C GLY A 112 7.62 -1.50 19.04
N GLY A 113 6.94 -2.53 19.49
CA GLY A 113 7.11 -3.04 20.84
C GLY A 113 6.28 -2.35 21.90
N VAL A 114 5.45 -1.41 21.57
CA VAL A 114 4.45 -0.90 22.50
C VAL A 114 3.31 -1.89 22.50
N GLY A 115 3.26 -2.66 23.51
CA GLY A 115 2.27 -3.72 23.67
C GLY A 115 0.90 -3.19 24.02
#